data_6720820b34559a0434bc42ed59ae176d
#
_entry.id   6720820b34559a0434bc42ed59ae176d
#
_cell.length_a   1.000
_cell.length_b   1.000
_cell.length_c   1.000
_cell.angle_alpha   90.00
_cell.angle_beta   90.00
_cell.angle_gamma   90.00
#
_symmetry.space_group_name_H-M   'P 1'
#
loop_
_entity.id
_entity.type
_entity.pdbx_description
1 polymer ?
#
loop_
_entity_poly.entity_id
_entity_poly.type
_entity_poly.pdbx_seq_one_letter_code
_entity_poly.pdbx_strand_id
1 'polypeptide(L)'
;KLSLFKTGRMKLEASISKDTKNAEYRFLRIIIQEHAPKIVKYRNELEADSRLILDNYKNLPQFLQQVINDYSKKSKVLKNL
;
A
#
# COMPACT_ATOMS: atom_id res chain seq x y z
N LYS A 1 -16.03 4.79 -13.94
CA LYS A 1 -14.88 4.07 -13.37
C LYS A 1 -14.00 4.97 -12.51
N LEU A 2 -13.73 6.20 -12.97
CA LEU A 2 -12.91 7.13 -12.19
C LEU A 2 -13.61 7.53 -10.89
N SER A 3 -14.93 7.64 -10.90
CA SER A 3 -15.65 8.01 -9.67
C SER A 3 -15.59 6.89 -8.64
N LEU A 4 -15.63 5.63 -9.05
CA LEU A 4 -15.45 4.50 -8.14
C LEU A 4 -14.04 4.48 -7.57
N PHE A 5 -13.05 4.78 -8.41
CA PHE A 5 -11.67 4.87 -7.96
C PHE A 5 -11.53 5.97 -6.90
N LYS A 6 -12.10 7.14 -7.16
CA LYS A 6 -12.02 8.26 -6.22
C LYS A 6 -12.67 7.93 -4.89
N THR A 7 -13.83 7.28 -4.92
CA THR A 7 -14.53 6.88 -3.70
C THR A 7 -13.71 5.91 -2.88
N GLY A 8 -13.15 4.88 -3.53
CA GLY A 8 -12.30 3.92 -2.85
C GLY A 8 -11.06 4.56 -2.26
N ARG A 9 -10.43 5.48 -3.02
CA ARG A 9 -9.27 6.22 -2.55
C ARG A 9 -9.60 7.03 -1.31
N MET A 10 -10.73 7.75 -1.32
CA MET A 10 -11.14 8.56 -0.18
C MET A 10 -11.35 7.71 1.07
N LYS A 11 -12.00 6.56 0.92
CA LYS A 11 -12.23 5.66 2.06
C LYS A 11 -10.93 5.11 2.61
N LEU A 12 -10.00 4.73 1.73
CA LEU A 12 -8.71 4.21 2.14
C LEU A 12 -7.91 5.29 2.86
N GLU A 13 -7.86 6.50 2.31
CA GLU A 13 -7.13 7.59 2.95
C GLU A 13 -7.72 7.93 4.31
N ALA A 14 -9.04 7.89 4.46
CA ALA A 14 -9.69 8.11 5.74
C ALA A 14 -9.31 7.01 6.75
N SER A 15 -9.25 5.75 6.30
CA SER A 15 -8.86 4.64 7.16
C SER A 15 -7.41 4.79 7.62
N ILE A 16 -6.52 5.18 6.72
CA ILE A 16 -5.11 5.40 7.06
C ILE A 16 -4.96 6.56 8.03
N SER A 17 -5.74 7.63 7.86
CA SER A 17 -5.71 8.78 8.76
C SER A 17 -6.08 8.39 10.18
N LYS A 18 -7.00 7.45 10.33
CA LYS A 18 -7.42 6.98 11.66
C LYS A 18 -6.44 6.00 12.28
N ASP A 19 -5.67 5.30 11.46
CA ASP A 19 -4.75 4.28 11.93
C ASP A 19 -3.49 4.34 11.07
N THR A 20 -2.67 5.35 11.33
CA THR A 20 -1.54 5.70 10.48
C THR A 20 -0.44 4.64 10.44
N LYS A 21 -0.40 3.74 11.43
CA LYS A 21 0.61 2.69 11.50
C LYS A 21 0.10 1.33 11.05
N ASN A 22 -1.11 1.27 10.51
CA ASN A 22 -1.69 0.01 10.05
C ASN A 22 -1.00 -0.42 8.76
N ALA A 23 -0.15 -1.43 8.86
CA ALA A 23 0.62 -1.92 7.71
C ALA A 23 -0.27 -2.50 6.62
N GLU A 24 -1.38 -3.13 6.99
CA GLU A 24 -2.30 -3.71 6.02
C GLU A 24 -2.91 -2.62 5.12
N TYR A 25 -3.33 -1.51 5.71
CA TYR A 25 -3.85 -0.38 4.94
C TYR A 25 -2.77 0.24 4.05
N ARG A 26 -1.55 0.35 4.57
CA ARG A 26 -0.44 0.89 3.79
C ARG A 26 -0.08 -0.02 2.63
N PHE A 27 -0.10 -1.32 2.86
CA PHE A 27 0.14 -2.30 1.81
C PHE A 27 -0.93 -2.20 0.71
N LEU A 28 -2.18 -2.06 1.12
CA LEU A 28 -3.27 -1.90 0.17
C LEU A 28 -3.08 -0.63 -0.67
N ARG A 29 -2.64 0.45 -0.04
CA ARG A 29 -2.38 1.69 -0.77
C ARG A 29 -1.24 1.52 -1.78
N ILE A 30 -0.19 0.78 -1.43
CA ILE A 30 0.89 0.50 -2.36
C ILE A 30 0.36 -0.19 -3.61
N ILE A 31 -0.45 -1.23 -3.42
CA ILE A 31 -1.02 -1.96 -4.55
C ILE A 31 -1.81 -1.03 -5.46
N ILE A 32 -2.66 -0.22 -4.86
CA ILE A 32 -3.50 0.69 -5.62
C ILE A 32 -2.65 1.73 -6.35
N GLN A 33 -1.66 2.31 -5.68
CA GLN A 33 -0.83 3.34 -6.30
C GLN A 33 0.06 2.81 -7.40
N GLU A 34 0.60 1.60 -7.23
CA GLU A 34 1.44 1.01 -8.28
C GLU A 34 0.63 0.71 -9.54
N HIS A 35 -0.65 0.41 -9.40
CA HIS A 35 -1.50 0.04 -10.52
C HIS A 35 -2.41 1.17 -10.99
N ALA A 36 -2.37 2.33 -10.32
CA ALA A 36 -3.21 3.46 -10.71
C ALA A 36 -2.71 4.08 -12.01
N PRO A 37 -3.62 4.53 -12.89
CA PRO A 37 -3.20 5.26 -14.08
C PRO A 37 -2.45 6.52 -13.69
N LYS A 38 -1.43 6.87 -14.47
CA LYS A 38 -0.61 8.05 -14.18
C LYS A 38 -1.42 9.34 -14.15
N ILE A 39 -2.51 9.38 -14.91
CA ILE A 39 -3.35 10.56 -15.01
C ILE A 39 -4.01 10.93 -13.68
N VAL A 40 -4.24 9.95 -12.79
CA VAL A 40 -4.87 10.23 -11.50
C VAL A 40 -3.85 10.73 -10.46
N LYS A 41 -2.57 10.65 -10.76
CA LYS A 41 -1.49 11.19 -9.92
C LYS A 41 -1.52 10.73 -8.47
N TYR A 42 -1.86 9.48 -8.25
CA TYR A 42 -1.95 8.92 -6.91
C TYR A 42 -0.75 8.00 -6.67
N ARG A 43 0.41 8.60 -6.42
CA ARG A 43 1.66 7.85 -6.26
C ARG A 43 2.58 8.40 -5.17
N ASN A 44 2.17 9.46 -4.48
CA ASN A 44 3.09 10.20 -3.61
C ASN A 44 3.53 9.43 -2.37
N GLU A 45 2.75 8.45 -1.94
CA GLU A 45 3.00 7.75 -0.69
C GLU A 45 3.71 6.40 -0.86
N LEU A 46 4.08 6.05 -2.09
CA LEU A 46 4.69 4.72 -2.35
C LEU A 46 5.92 4.48 -1.50
N GLU A 47 6.83 5.45 -1.45
CA GLU A 47 8.07 5.30 -0.70
C GLU A 47 7.81 5.22 0.81
N ALA A 48 6.98 6.11 1.33
CA ALA A 48 6.68 6.14 2.76
C ALA A 48 5.98 4.86 3.20
N ASP A 49 5.02 4.39 2.39
CA ASP A 49 4.28 3.17 2.72
C ASP A 49 5.19 1.95 2.69
N SER A 50 6.07 1.84 1.68
CA SER A 50 6.98 0.71 1.60
C SER A 50 7.97 0.71 2.76
N ARG A 51 8.45 1.87 3.16
CA ARG A 51 9.36 1.97 4.29
C ARG A 51 8.69 1.53 5.59
N LEU A 52 7.46 1.96 5.81
CA LEU A 52 6.73 1.56 7.01
C LEU A 52 6.54 0.04 7.06
N ILE A 53 6.21 -0.56 5.92
CA ILE A 53 6.04 -2.01 5.83
C ILE A 53 7.36 -2.73 6.10
N LEU A 54 8.44 -2.29 5.49
CA LEU A 54 9.75 -2.91 5.69
C LEU A 54 10.21 -2.81 7.15
N ASP A 55 10.01 -1.64 7.77
CA ASP A 55 10.41 -1.42 9.14
C ASP A 55 9.63 -2.30 10.12
N ASN A 56 8.41 -2.67 9.79
CA ASN A 56 7.55 -3.44 10.68
C ASN A 56 7.33 -4.88 10.23
N TYR A 57 8.00 -5.31 9.16
CA TYR A 57 7.74 -6.59 8.54
C TYR A 57 7.79 -7.75 9.53
N LYS A 58 8.81 -7.78 10.39
CA LYS A 58 9.00 -8.88 11.34
C LYS A 58 7.90 -8.95 12.38
N ASN A 59 7.22 -7.84 12.62
CA ASN A 59 6.15 -7.76 13.63
C ASN A 59 4.77 -8.00 13.04
N LEU A 60 4.67 -8.19 11.72
CA LEU A 60 3.37 -8.39 11.08
C LEU A 60 2.89 -9.84 11.26
N PRO A 61 1.57 -10.09 11.22
CA PRO A 61 1.06 -11.46 11.23
C PRO A 61 1.66 -12.26 10.08
N GLN A 62 1.86 -13.54 10.30
CA GLN A 62 2.52 -14.41 9.33
C GLN A 62 1.78 -14.41 7.97
N PHE A 63 0.45 -14.44 8.00
CA PHE A 63 -0.30 -14.46 6.75
C PHE A 63 -0.04 -13.18 5.94
N LEU A 64 0.08 -12.05 6.62
CA LEU A 64 0.34 -10.78 5.95
C LEU A 64 1.77 -10.74 5.41
N GLN A 65 2.74 -11.26 6.16
CA GLN A 65 4.10 -11.36 5.67
C GLN A 65 4.15 -12.19 4.38
N GLN A 66 3.39 -13.29 4.33
CA GLN A 66 3.36 -14.14 3.15
C GLN A 66 2.79 -13.40 1.94
N VAL A 67 1.68 -12.69 2.15
CA VAL A 67 1.05 -11.94 1.07
C VAL A 67 1.99 -10.84 0.55
N ILE A 68 2.63 -10.11 1.47
CA ILE A 68 3.57 -9.05 1.10
C ILE A 68 4.77 -9.64 0.35
N ASN A 69 5.30 -10.75 0.83
CA ASN A 69 6.43 -11.40 0.19
C ASN A 69 6.08 -11.84 -1.24
N ASP A 70 4.90 -12.42 -1.41
CA ASP A 70 4.46 -12.83 -2.75
C ASP A 70 4.30 -11.64 -3.68
N TYR A 71 3.72 -10.56 -3.17
CA TYR A 71 3.54 -9.34 -3.95
C TYR A 71 4.87 -8.69 -4.30
N SER A 72 5.85 -8.75 -3.38
CA SER A 72 7.15 -8.09 -3.58
C SER A 72 7.88 -8.62 -4.82
N LYS A 73 7.61 -9.85 -5.21
CA LYS A 73 8.22 -10.43 -6.40
C LYS A 73 7.80 -9.72 -7.68
N LYS A 74 6.66 -9.03 -7.66
CA LYS A 74 6.13 -8.30 -8.80
C LYS A 74 6.20 -6.79 -8.61
N SER A 75 6.48 -6.33 -7.40
CA SER A 75 6.43 -4.91 -7.07
C SER A 75 7.76 -4.24 -7.39
N LYS A 76 7.68 -3.00 -7.88
CA LYS A 76 8.87 -2.19 -8.10
C LYS A 76 9.35 -1.51 -6.82
N VAL A 77 8.44 -1.28 -5.86
CA VAL A 77 8.80 -0.58 -4.62
C VAL A 77 9.14 -1.55 -3.50
N LEU A 78 8.64 -2.77 -3.53
CA LEU A 78 8.89 -3.76 -2.48
C LEU A 78 9.85 -4.87 -2.90
N LYS A 79 10.52 -4.71 -4.03
CA LYS A 79 11.36 -5.78 -4.58
C LYS A 79 12.59 -6.13 -3.74
N ASN A 80 12.95 -5.28 -2.79
CA ASN A 80 14.12 -5.52 -1.93
C ASN A 80 13.76 -6.21 -0.62
N LEU A 81 12.56 -6.72 -0.52
CA LEU A 81 12.08 -7.38 0.69
C LEU A 81 12.74 -8.78 0.90
#